data_9e14510ded05f91dbdc9beb65f8b8dbf
#
_entry.id   9e14510ded05f91dbdc9beb65f8b8dbf
#
_cell.length_a   1.000
_cell.length_b   1.000
_cell.length_c   1.000
_cell.angle_alpha   90.00
_cell.angle_beta   90.00
_cell.angle_gamma   90.00
#
_symmetry.space_group_name_H-M   'P 1'
#
loop_
_entity.id
_entity.type
_entity.pdbx_description
1 polymer ?
#
loop_
_entity_poly.entity_id
_entity_poly.type
_entity_poly.pdbx_seq_one_letter_code
_entity_poly.pdbx_strand_id
1 'polypeptide(L)'
;MKTPKTLLTILIPVVLTLRCQDVYNDKVDPSKTDYVTNDNNHPNSELDKWLLSNFTYPYNIEVKYHWDASEGDLYRTLVPPKVSQVQPVMEVVKKVWIDPYTDLAGGTFIKKYCPKQFLMIGSARYNPDGTFTLGTAEGGRKVMLYVVNSFDPTQRSAVQQLMHIVQHEFGHILNQQVSYPSAFREVTPGAYTSDWRFNSVAQARAGGFITNYAMASPDEDFVEMIATMLIQGKEGYEAILACETNSASLALLRKKEALVVQYYRESFNIDFYALQTKVQEAINVIAPPGPGPEELPPLADEWGFDKENTTVRFDLTMMNEPSEFSRRFAQDNRIIHNAGFALDYNFKLYYTSEDELALKLYYYDMSDEAKVYQQAVFYYFLNRHDDGTIDLLFSGGDDNANYLNNDLGVGALNAFFANRTFRFNWVKTCSGDVFVGLYPQDSPENFSFGVLEK
;
A
#
# COMPACT_ATOMS: atom_id res chain seq x y z
N MET A 1 27.07 -81.54 15.63
CA MET A 1 27.19 -80.16 15.19
C MET A 1 25.89 -79.76 14.55
N LYS A 2 25.07 -79.01 15.22
CA LYS A 2 23.75 -78.55 14.72
C LYS A 2 23.90 -77.06 14.37
N THR A 3 23.72 -76.67 13.13
CA THR A 3 23.72 -75.29 12.64
C THR A 3 22.39 -74.65 12.98
N PRO A 4 22.38 -73.38 13.49
CA PRO A 4 21.15 -72.68 13.74
C PRO A 4 20.61 -72.07 12.45
N LYS A 5 19.31 -72.23 12.20
CA LYS A 5 18.57 -71.55 11.13
C LYS A 5 18.28 -70.13 11.56
N THR A 6 18.86 -69.20 10.83
CA THR A 6 18.57 -67.75 10.99
C THR A 6 17.22 -67.46 10.33
N LEU A 7 16.27 -67.04 11.14
CA LEU A 7 14.96 -66.58 10.67
C LEU A 7 15.10 -65.11 10.20
N LEU A 8 14.99 -64.89 8.89
CA LEU A 8 15.01 -63.56 8.29
C LEU A 8 13.62 -62.94 8.44
N THR A 9 13.47 -62.05 9.41
CA THR A 9 12.24 -61.28 9.57
C THR A 9 12.25 -60.09 8.56
N ILE A 10 11.42 -60.21 7.52
CA ILE A 10 11.20 -59.13 6.55
C ILE A 10 10.27 -58.09 7.23
N LEU A 11 10.83 -56.96 7.67
CA LEU A 11 10.05 -55.79 8.02
C LEU A 11 9.51 -55.13 6.76
N ILE A 12 8.23 -55.29 6.50
CA ILE A 12 7.51 -54.50 5.49
C ILE A 12 7.25 -53.14 6.09
N PRO A 13 7.79 -52.02 5.55
CA PRO A 13 7.40 -50.71 6.00
C PRO A 13 5.94 -50.47 5.57
N VAL A 14 5.05 -50.39 6.55
CA VAL A 14 3.71 -49.86 6.33
C VAL A 14 3.87 -48.39 6.03
N VAL A 15 3.87 -48.04 4.75
CA VAL A 15 3.72 -46.65 4.33
C VAL A 15 2.29 -46.25 4.67
N LEU A 16 2.13 -45.58 5.81
CA LEU A 16 0.93 -44.82 6.08
C LEU A 16 0.86 -43.70 5.06
N THR A 17 0.17 -43.92 3.97
CA THR A 17 -0.33 -42.82 3.14
C THR A 17 -1.36 -42.09 3.99
N LEU A 18 -0.92 -41.05 4.72
CA LEU A 18 -1.79 -39.98 5.14
C LEU A 18 -2.37 -39.41 3.84
N ARG A 19 -3.56 -39.88 3.46
CA ARG A 19 -4.40 -39.11 2.56
C ARG A 19 -4.66 -37.81 3.31
N CYS A 20 -4.05 -36.71 2.88
CA CYS A 20 -4.65 -35.42 3.04
C CYS A 20 -6.03 -35.56 2.39
N GLN A 21 -7.03 -35.84 3.18
CA GLN A 21 -8.40 -35.63 2.77
C GLN A 21 -8.51 -34.13 2.64
N ASP A 22 -8.85 -33.70 1.43
CA ASP A 22 -9.13 -32.34 1.09
C ASP A 22 -10.04 -31.73 2.17
N VAL A 23 -9.44 -30.88 3.00
CA VAL A 23 -10.20 -30.00 3.91
C VAL A 23 -11.03 -28.99 3.08
N TYR A 24 -10.81 -29.00 1.77
CA TYR A 24 -11.57 -28.24 0.77
C TYR A 24 -12.84 -28.97 0.32
N ASN A 25 -13.25 -29.95 1.04
CA ASN A 25 -14.41 -30.62 0.60
C ASN A 25 -15.65 -30.01 1.23
N ASP A 26 -16.45 -29.84 0.35
CA ASP A 26 -17.68 -30.45 0.12
C ASP A 26 -18.90 -29.73 0.53
N LYS A 27 -18.92 -28.57 0.90
CA LYS A 27 -20.20 -27.87 1.09
C LYS A 27 -20.15 -26.39 0.86
N VAL A 28 -19.13 -25.94 0.13
CA VAL A 28 -19.18 -24.59 -0.44
C VAL A 28 -20.15 -24.67 -1.60
N ASP A 29 -21.34 -24.19 -1.40
CA ASP A 29 -22.33 -24.02 -2.47
C ASP A 29 -21.75 -22.99 -3.44
N PRO A 30 -21.33 -23.36 -4.65
CA PRO A 30 -20.71 -22.41 -5.58
C PRO A 30 -21.65 -21.29 -6.00
N SER A 31 -22.98 -21.44 -5.77
CA SER A 31 -23.95 -20.37 -5.98
C SER A 31 -23.93 -19.30 -4.87
N LYS A 32 -23.24 -19.56 -3.76
CA LYS A 32 -23.10 -18.65 -2.62
C LYS A 32 -21.70 -18.11 -2.42
N THR A 33 -20.75 -18.45 -3.29
CA THR A 33 -19.38 -17.93 -3.23
C THR A 33 -19.19 -16.84 -4.27
N ASP A 34 -18.52 -15.77 -3.87
CA ASP A 34 -18.12 -14.67 -4.75
C ASP A 34 -16.72 -14.93 -5.35
N TYR A 35 -16.31 -16.19 -5.45
CA TYR A 35 -15.01 -16.60 -6.00
C TYR A 35 -15.21 -17.61 -7.14
N VAL A 36 -14.44 -17.42 -8.21
CA VAL A 36 -14.38 -18.37 -9.33
C VAL A 36 -13.03 -19.05 -9.32
N THR A 37 -13.03 -20.36 -9.10
CA THR A 37 -11.84 -21.20 -9.16
C THR A 37 -11.84 -22.01 -10.45
N ASN A 38 -10.76 -21.91 -11.21
CA ASN A 38 -10.41 -22.77 -12.34
C ASN A 38 -11.55 -23.13 -13.31
N ASP A 39 -12.14 -22.12 -13.94
CA ASP A 39 -12.99 -22.33 -15.10
C ASP A 39 -12.36 -21.70 -16.34
N ASN A 40 -11.52 -22.48 -17.02
CA ASN A 40 -10.88 -22.05 -18.26
C ASN A 40 -11.80 -22.21 -19.49
N ASN A 41 -13.04 -22.66 -19.33
CA ASN A 41 -13.75 -23.21 -20.46
C ASN A 41 -14.87 -22.33 -21.03
N HIS A 42 -15.35 -21.26 -20.34
CA HIS A 42 -16.44 -20.48 -20.92
C HIS A 42 -16.47 -19.03 -20.44
N PRO A 43 -16.12 -18.05 -21.28
CA PRO A 43 -16.47 -16.65 -21.07
C PRO A 43 -17.98 -16.49 -21.32
N ASN A 44 -18.81 -16.76 -20.32
CA ASN A 44 -20.28 -16.70 -20.50
C ASN A 44 -21.02 -15.87 -19.46
N SER A 45 -20.32 -15.40 -18.42
CA SER A 45 -20.94 -14.49 -17.46
C SER A 45 -21.14 -13.11 -18.07
N GLU A 46 -22.05 -12.34 -17.52
CA GLU A 46 -22.22 -10.94 -17.94
C GLU A 46 -20.96 -10.11 -17.70
N LEU A 47 -20.19 -10.47 -16.63
CA LEU A 47 -18.90 -9.87 -16.36
C LEU A 47 -17.89 -10.17 -17.48
N ASP A 48 -17.80 -11.42 -17.95
CA ASP A 48 -16.89 -11.76 -19.05
C ASP A 48 -17.22 -11.00 -20.32
N LYS A 49 -18.50 -10.90 -20.66
CA LYS A 49 -18.95 -10.13 -21.81
C LYS A 49 -18.60 -8.65 -21.68
N TRP A 50 -18.75 -8.11 -20.46
CA TRP A 50 -18.40 -6.73 -20.16
C TRP A 50 -16.89 -6.50 -20.30
N LEU A 51 -16.04 -7.40 -19.76
CA LEU A 51 -14.58 -7.33 -19.86
C LEU A 51 -14.12 -7.44 -21.31
N LEU A 52 -14.68 -8.38 -22.08
CA LEU A 52 -14.40 -8.51 -23.51
C LEU A 52 -14.71 -7.22 -24.27
N SER A 53 -15.90 -6.63 -24.01
CA SER A 53 -16.36 -5.43 -24.72
C SER A 53 -15.57 -4.17 -24.35
N ASN A 54 -15.08 -4.06 -23.10
CA ASN A 54 -14.44 -2.85 -22.61
C ASN A 54 -12.92 -2.90 -22.68
N PHE A 55 -12.29 -4.09 -22.70
CA PHE A 55 -10.84 -4.25 -22.67
C PHE A 55 -10.28 -5.09 -23.81
N THR A 56 -10.84 -6.28 -24.05
CA THR A 56 -10.26 -7.21 -25.02
C THR A 56 -10.47 -6.75 -26.45
N TYR A 57 -11.71 -6.48 -26.85
CA TYR A 57 -12.02 -6.08 -28.23
C TYR A 57 -11.43 -4.72 -28.59
N PRO A 58 -11.55 -3.66 -27.74
CA PRO A 58 -11.03 -2.36 -28.12
C PRO A 58 -9.52 -2.23 -28.00
N TYR A 59 -8.87 -2.91 -27.03
CA TYR A 59 -7.45 -2.66 -26.67
C TYR A 59 -6.58 -3.91 -26.73
N ASN A 60 -7.13 -5.11 -26.94
CA ASN A 60 -6.42 -6.38 -26.85
C ASN A 60 -5.79 -6.58 -25.45
N ILE A 61 -6.52 -6.18 -24.41
CA ILE A 61 -6.18 -6.39 -23.01
C ILE A 61 -7.04 -7.52 -22.47
N GLU A 62 -6.41 -8.60 -21.99
CA GLU A 62 -7.08 -9.65 -21.22
C GLU A 62 -7.17 -9.24 -19.76
N VAL A 63 -8.32 -9.41 -19.12
CA VAL A 63 -8.50 -9.27 -17.68
C VAL A 63 -8.75 -10.65 -17.08
N LYS A 64 -7.77 -11.15 -16.35
CA LYS A 64 -7.80 -12.47 -15.74
C LYS A 64 -8.13 -12.36 -14.26
N TYR A 65 -9.27 -12.92 -13.87
CA TYR A 65 -9.75 -12.92 -12.49
C TYR A 65 -10.10 -14.33 -11.99
N HIS A 66 -10.23 -15.30 -12.89
CA HIS A 66 -10.34 -16.70 -12.54
C HIS A 66 -9.04 -17.18 -11.90
N TRP A 67 -9.16 -17.83 -10.75
CA TRP A 67 -7.99 -18.27 -10.01
C TRP A 67 -7.23 -19.36 -10.76
N ASP A 68 -5.98 -19.09 -11.04
CA ASP A 68 -5.03 -20.02 -11.62
C ASP A 68 -3.74 -19.98 -10.81
N ALA A 69 -3.47 -21.04 -10.05
CA ALA A 69 -2.30 -21.12 -9.17
C ALA A 69 -0.97 -21.00 -9.94
N SER A 70 -0.95 -21.35 -11.23
CA SER A 70 0.26 -21.23 -12.05
C SER A 70 0.61 -19.80 -12.46
N GLU A 71 -0.33 -18.89 -12.37
CA GLU A 71 -0.14 -17.47 -12.69
C GLU A 71 0.30 -16.64 -11.48
N GLY A 72 0.09 -17.15 -10.27
CA GLY A 72 0.49 -16.54 -9.03
C GLY A 72 1.90 -16.93 -8.59
N ASP A 73 2.42 -16.23 -7.58
CA ASP A 73 3.65 -16.64 -6.91
C ASP A 73 3.36 -17.86 -6.02
N LEU A 74 3.84 -19.03 -6.44
CA LEU A 74 3.61 -20.30 -5.75
C LEU A 74 4.20 -20.36 -4.33
N TYR A 75 5.11 -19.44 -4.01
CA TYR A 75 5.73 -19.33 -2.69
C TYR A 75 5.00 -18.34 -1.76
N ARG A 76 3.85 -17.81 -2.18
CA ARG A 76 3.06 -16.83 -1.45
C ARG A 76 1.64 -17.33 -1.24
N THR A 77 1.08 -17.05 -0.06
CA THR A 77 -0.34 -17.27 0.19
C THR A 77 -1.15 -16.15 -0.42
N LEU A 78 -1.70 -16.38 -1.59
CA LEU A 78 -2.54 -15.42 -2.30
C LEU A 78 -3.99 -15.90 -2.28
N VAL A 79 -4.92 -14.94 -2.30
CA VAL A 79 -6.36 -15.18 -2.27
C VAL A 79 -6.97 -14.76 -3.62
N PRO A 80 -7.89 -15.53 -4.20
CA PRO A 80 -8.57 -15.15 -5.42
C PRO A 80 -9.37 -13.85 -5.25
N PRO A 81 -9.56 -13.08 -6.32
CA PRO A 81 -10.43 -11.91 -6.27
C PRO A 81 -11.89 -12.33 -6.14
N LYS A 82 -12.66 -11.57 -5.36
CA LYS A 82 -14.12 -11.65 -5.36
C LYS A 82 -14.65 -11.20 -6.73
N VAL A 83 -15.56 -11.96 -7.31
CA VAL A 83 -16.15 -11.65 -8.62
C VAL A 83 -16.82 -10.27 -8.62
N SER A 84 -17.50 -9.92 -7.52
CA SER A 84 -18.16 -8.63 -7.33
C SER A 84 -17.21 -7.43 -7.35
N GLN A 85 -15.92 -7.65 -7.05
CA GLN A 85 -14.91 -6.59 -7.03
C GLN A 85 -14.23 -6.35 -8.38
N VAL A 86 -14.35 -7.29 -9.33
CA VAL A 86 -13.63 -7.21 -10.61
C VAL A 86 -14.10 -6.02 -11.45
N GLN A 87 -15.40 -5.88 -11.65
CA GLN A 87 -15.94 -4.80 -12.47
C GLN A 87 -15.68 -3.41 -11.87
N PRO A 88 -15.93 -3.16 -10.57
CA PRO A 88 -15.62 -1.87 -9.95
C PRO A 88 -14.15 -1.45 -10.12
N VAL A 89 -13.20 -2.36 -9.90
CA VAL A 89 -11.77 -2.09 -10.11
C VAL A 89 -11.49 -1.73 -11.56
N MET A 90 -11.97 -2.52 -12.51
CA MET A 90 -11.67 -2.31 -13.91
C MET A 90 -12.39 -1.09 -14.52
N GLU A 91 -13.54 -0.69 -13.99
CA GLU A 91 -14.18 0.57 -14.34
C GLU A 91 -13.32 1.77 -13.96
N VAL A 92 -12.72 1.75 -12.76
CA VAL A 92 -11.80 2.79 -12.32
C VAL A 92 -10.54 2.81 -13.19
N VAL A 93 -9.95 1.64 -13.45
CA VAL A 93 -8.79 1.52 -14.36
C VAL A 93 -9.10 2.11 -15.72
N LYS A 94 -10.27 1.82 -16.31
CA LYS A 94 -10.66 2.38 -17.60
C LYS A 94 -10.79 3.89 -17.55
N LYS A 95 -11.56 4.42 -16.60
CA LYS A 95 -11.89 5.85 -16.52
C LYS A 95 -10.69 6.73 -16.15
N VAL A 96 -9.78 6.24 -15.31
CA VAL A 96 -8.68 7.05 -14.77
C VAL A 96 -7.36 6.83 -15.52
N TRP A 97 -7.24 5.74 -16.28
CA TRP A 97 -6.04 5.47 -17.06
C TRP A 97 -6.32 5.46 -18.57
N ILE A 98 -7.18 4.57 -19.08
CA ILE A 98 -7.37 4.39 -20.53
C ILE A 98 -7.97 5.63 -21.17
N ASP A 99 -9.07 6.14 -20.62
CA ASP A 99 -9.82 7.24 -21.21
C ASP A 99 -9.00 8.54 -21.28
N PRO A 100 -8.27 9.00 -20.21
CA PRO A 100 -7.41 10.17 -20.29
C PRO A 100 -6.32 10.11 -21.37
N TYR A 101 -5.62 8.97 -21.47
CA TYR A 101 -4.62 8.79 -22.53
C TYR A 101 -5.25 8.73 -23.93
N THR A 102 -6.43 8.11 -24.06
CA THR A 102 -7.14 8.04 -25.33
C THR A 102 -7.58 9.42 -25.81
N ASP A 103 -8.06 10.25 -24.87
CA ASP A 103 -8.49 11.63 -25.17
C ASP A 103 -7.33 12.49 -25.69
N LEU A 104 -6.13 12.35 -25.16
CA LEU A 104 -5.00 13.22 -25.48
C LEU A 104 -4.09 12.67 -26.58
N ALA A 105 -3.87 11.36 -26.61
CA ALA A 105 -2.94 10.73 -27.54
C ALA A 105 -3.66 9.92 -28.64
N GLY A 106 -4.98 9.86 -28.58
CA GLY A 106 -5.80 9.08 -29.52
C GLY A 106 -5.86 7.59 -29.18
N GLY A 107 -6.88 6.91 -29.72
CA GLY A 107 -7.16 5.50 -29.41
C GLY A 107 -6.06 4.50 -29.83
N THR A 108 -5.12 4.90 -30.69
CA THR A 108 -4.00 4.05 -31.10
C THR A 108 -2.90 4.00 -30.05
N PHE A 109 -2.78 5.01 -29.18
CA PHE A 109 -1.75 5.08 -28.15
C PHE A 109 -1.86 3.90 -27.17
N ILE A 110 -3.01 3.74 -26.54
CA ILE A 110 -3.25 2.63 -25.62
C ILE A 110 -3.07 1.28 -26.33
N LYS A 111 -3.60 1.11 -27.54
CA LYS A 111 -3.43 -0.14 -28.31
C LYS A 111 -1.96 -0.51 -28.55
N LYS A 112 -1.11 0.50 -28.70
CA LYS A 112 0.33 0.30 -28.94
C LYS A 112 1.09 -0.02 -27.66
N TYR A 113 0.80 0.68 -26.57
CA TYR A 113 1.62 0.69 -25.36
C TYR A 113 1.00 -0.04 -24.16
N CYS A 114 -0.30 -0.42 -24.18
CA CYS A 114 -0.92 -1.10 -23.06
C CYS A 114 -0.29 -2.47 -22.76
N PRO A 115 -0.34 -2.93 -21.50
CA PRO A 115 -0.08 -4.32 -21.16
C PRO A 115 -1.07 -5.24 -21.89
N LYS A 116 -0.71 -6.49 -22.06
CA LYS A 116 -1.61 -7.47 -22.69
C LYS A 116 -2.55 -8.14 -21.70
N GLN A 117 -2.21 -8.07 -20.43
CA GLN A 117 -3.00 -8.75 -19.41
C GLN A 117 -3.01 -7.96 -18.10
N PHE A 118 -4.18 -7.89 -17.45
CA PHE A 118 -4.31 -7.63 -16.03
C PHE A 118 -4.65 -8.93 -15.31
N LEU A 119 -3.85 -9.27 -14.29
CA LEU A 119 -4.13 -10.38 -13.38
C LEU A 119 -4.59 -9.80 -12.05
N MET A 120 -5.78 -10.20 -11.60
CA MET A 120 -6.40 -9.69 -10.39
C MET A 120 -6.20 -10.68 -9.24
N ILE A 121 -5.73 -10.19 -8.10
CA ILE A 121 -5.46 -10.95 -6.89
C ILE A 121 -6.16 -10.28 -5.70
N GLY A 122 -6.91 -11.07 -4.93
CA GLY A 122 -7.74 -10.55 -3.86
C GLY A 122 -6.99 -10.02 -2.66
N SER A 123 -5.82 -10.61 -2.33
CA SER A 123 -4.98 -10.24 -1.18
C SER A 123 -3.76 -9.42 -1.58
N ALA A 124 -3.07 -8.84 -0.57
CA ALA A 124 -1.71 -8.33 -0.75
C ALA A 124 -0.71 -9.47 -0.98
N ARG A 125 0.41 -9.16 -1.64
CA ARG A 125 1.56 -10.05 -1.73
C ARG A 125 2.59 -9.62 -0.69
N TYR A 126 2.65 -10.35 0.41
CA TYR A 126 3.61 -10.09 1.47
C TYR A 126 5.00 -10.62 1.10
N ASN A 127 6.03 -9.81 1.33
CA ASN A 127 7.43 -10.15 1.09
C ASN A 127 8.11 -10.65 2.39
N PRO A 128 9.16 -11.50 2.30
CA PRO A 128 9.86 -12.00 3.49
C PRO A 128 10.49 -10.91 4.37
N ASP A 129 10.75 -9.74 3.80
CA ASP A 129 11.35 -8.59 4.49
C ASP A 129 10.30 -7.69 5.18
N GLY A 130 9.04 -8.12 5.24
CA GLY A 130 7.94 -7.39 5.86
C GLY A 130 7.28 -6.35 4.96
N THR A 131 7.80 -6.08 3.79
CA THR A 131 7.13 -5.24 2.80
C THR A 131 5.99 -6.00 2.14
N PHE A 132 5.09 -5.28 1.51
CA PHE A 132 4.06 -5.89 0.67
C PHE A 132 4.05 -5.23 -0.71
N THR A 133 3.68 -6.03 -1.69
CA THR A 133 3.56 -5.59 -3.07
C THR A 133 2.07 -5.43 -3.40
N LEU A 134 1.72 -4.27 -3.92
CA LEU A 134 0.36 -3.93 -4.33
C LEU A 134 0.15 -4.02 -5.83
N GLY A 135 1.23 -4.00 -6.60
CA GLY A 135 1.23 -4.19 -8.04
C GLY A 135 2.60 -4.62 -8.56
N THR A 136 2.65 -5.23 -9.72
CA THR A 136 3.88 -5.55 -10.44
C THR A 136 3.60 -5.62 -11.94
N ALA A 137 4.57 -5.18 -12.77
CA ALA A 137 4.55 -5.46 -14.20
C ALA A 137 5.59 -6.51 -14.57
N GLU A 138 5.17 -7.59 -15.19
CA GLU A 138 6.07 -8.63 -15.69
C GLU A 138 6.39 -8.41 -17.17
N GLY A 139 7.63 -8.00 -17.44
CA GLY A 139 8.16 -7.84 -18.80
C GLY A 139 7.37 -6.86 -19.68
N GLY A 140 6.67 -5.87 -19.10
CA GLY A 140 5.83 -4.92 -19.83
C GLY A 140 4.57 -5.53 -20.47
N ARG A 141 4.22 -6.75 -20.09
CA ARG A 141 3.13 -7.49 -20.74
C ARG A 141 1.96 -7.80 -19.81
N LYS A 142 2.23 -8.06 -18.53
CA LYS A 142 1.24 -8.44 -17.52
C LYS A 142 1.37 -7.51 -16.32
N VAL A 143 0.28 -6.89 -15.91
CA VAL A 143 0.17 -6.12 -14.67
C VAL A 143 -0.64 -6.93 -13.67
N MET A 144 -0.08 -7.18 -12.49
CA MET A 144 -0.79 -7.83 -11.39
C MET A 144 -1.31 -6.76 -10.43
N LEU A 145 -2.60 -6.80 -10.15
CA LEU A 145 -3.27 -5.94 -9.19
C LEU A 145 -3.62 -6.76 -7.95
N TYR A 146 -3.01 -6.42 -6.83
CA TYR A 146 -3.27 -7.04 -5.54
C TYR A 146 -4.32 -6.25 -4.74
N VAL A 147 -4.79 -6.80 -3.63
CA VAL A 147 -5.71 -6.16 -2.67
C VAL A 147 -7.10 -5.85 -3.26
N VAL A 148 -7.46 -6.50 -4.37
CA VAL A 148 -8.73 -6.27 -5.08
C VAL A 148 -9.95 -6.46 -4.17
N ASN A 149 -9.88 -7.40 -3.19
CA ASN A 149 -11.02 -7.74 -2.33
C ASN A 149 -11.42 -6.65 -1.32
N SER A 150 -10.53 -5.73 -1.01
CA SER A 150 -10.77 -4.61 -0.10
C SER A 150 -10.95 -3.27 -0.83
N PHE A 151 -10.99 -3.28 -2.16
CA PHE A 151 -11.15 -2.07 -2.94
C PHE A 151 -12.57 -1.49 -2.79
N ASP A 152 -12.64 -0.22 -2.42
CA ASP A 152 -13.89 0.56 -2.36
C ASP A 152 -13.76 1.80 -3.25
N PRO A 153 -14.49 1.86 -4.39
CA PRO A 153 -14.41 2.98 -5.30
C PRO A 153 -14.95 4.29 -4.72
N THR A 154 -15.68 4.27 -3.61
CA THR A 154 -16.16 5.47 -2.93
C THR A 154 -15.09 6.13 -2.07
N GLN A 155 -14.05 5.37 -1.71
CA GLN A 155 -12.92 5.86 -0.94
C GLN A 155 -11.85 6.44 -1.87
N ARG A 156 -11.66 7.78 -1.80
CA ARG A 156 -10.69 8.47 -2.65
C ARG A 156 -9.28 7.91 -2.51
N SER A 157 -8.85 7.61 -1.30
CA SER A 157 -7.54 7.02 -1.02
C SER A 157 -7.36 5.66 -1.69
N ALA A 158 -8.40 4.80 -1.69
CA ALA A 158 -8.35 3.51 -2.37
C ALA A 158 -8.24 3.66 -3.89
N VAL A 159 -8.98 4.61 -4.48
CA VAL A 159 -8.90 4.95 -5.91
C VAL A 159 -7.51 5.47 -6.26
N GLN A 160 -6.98 6.40 -5.46
CA GLN A 160 -5.65 6.96 -5.66
C GLN A 160 -4.55 5.89 -5.54
N GLN A 161 -4.63 5.01 -4.54
CA GLN A 161 -3.67 3.91 -4.37
C GLN A 161 -3.68 2.94 -5.56
N LEU A 162 -4.87 2.47 -5.99
CA LEU A 162 -5.00 1.62 -7.16
C LEU A 162 -4.42 2.27 -8.41
N MET A 163 -4.76 3.54 -8.63
CA MET A 163 -4.34 4.24 -9.83
C MET A 163 -2.88 4.68 -9.81
N HIS A 164 -2.31 4.92 -8.63
CA HIS A 164 -0.85 5.10 -8.48
C HIS A 164 -0.11 3.87 -9.01
N ILE A 165 -0.52 2.67 -8.59
CA ILE A 165 0.05 1.42 -9.08
C ILE A 165 -0.07 1.31 -10.61
N VAL A 166 -1.27 1.53 -11.16
CA VAL A 166 -1.49 1.42 -12.61
C VAL A 166 -0.63 2.41 -13.40
N GLN A 167 -0.52 3.65 -12.94
CA GLN A 167 0.31 4.67 -13.60
C GLN A 167 1.81 4.38 -13.46
N HIS A 168 2.24 3.88 -12.31
CA HIS A 168 3.61 3.44 -12.03
C HIS A 168 4.02 2.32 -13.00
N GLU A 169 3.25 1.24 -13.04
CA GLU A 169 3.53 0.10 -13.91
C GLU A 169 3.45 0.46 -15.40
N PHE A 170 2.50 1.34 -15.75
CA PHE A 170 2.44 1.84 -17.11
C PHE A 170 3.66 2.72 -17.47
N GLY A 171 4.18 3.48 -16.52
CA GLY A 171 5.45 4.21 -16.66
C GLY A 171 6.60 3.28 -17.04
N HIS A 172 6.73 2.13 -16.36
CA HIS A 172 7.72 1.10 -16.72
C HIS A 172 7.52 0.55 -18.13
N ILE A 173 6.28 0.29 -18.53
CA ILE A 173 5.95 -0.19 -19.88
C ILE A 173 6.35 0.83 -20.94
N LEU A 174 6.08 2.11 -20.70
CA LEU A 174 6.51 3.18 -21.61
C LEU A 174 8.03 3.26 -21.70
N ASN A 175 8.74 3.17 -20.57
CA ASN A 175 10.22 3.21 -20.52
C ASN A 175 10.89 2.05 -21.25
N GLN A 176 10.26 0.86 -21.25
CA GLN A 176 10.73 -0.30 -22.01
C GLN A 176 10.61 -0.10 -23.53
N GLN A 177 9.67 0.73 -23.98
CA GLN A 177 9.48 1.03 -25.40
C GLN A 177 10.29 2.25 -25.86
N VAL A 178 10.32 3.28 -25.02
CA VAL A 178 11.08 4.52 -25.27
C VAL A 178 11.75 4.92 -23.96
N SER A 179 13.07 4.86 -23.92
CA SER A 179 13.85 5.20 -22.72
C SER A 179 13.65 6.66 -22.32
N TYR A 180 13.51 6.91 -21.02
CA TYR A 180 13.49 8.26 -20.49
C TYR A 180 14.86 8.95 -20.61
N PRO A 181 14.93 10.30 -20.52
CA PRO A 181 16.17 11.05 -20.67
C PRO A 181 17.25 10.61 -19.66
N SER A 182 18.46 10.30 -20.14
CA SER A 182 19.58 9.90 -19.26
C SER A 182 19.92 10.96 -18.21
N ALA A 183 19.62 12.23 -18.50
CA ALA A 183 19.77 13.36 -17.58
C ALA A 183 18.97 13.16 -16.26
N PHE A 184 17.94 12.33 -16.24
CA PHE A 184 17.18 12.03 -15.03
C PHE A 184 18.04 11.28 -14.00
N ARG A 185 18.82 10.31 -14.45
CA ARG A 185 19.75 9.52 -13.60
C ARG A 185 20.84 10.39 -12.96
N GLU A 186 21.16 11.51 -13.61
CA GLU A 186 22.18 12.47 -13.18
C GLU A 186 21.64 13.53 -12.20
N VAL A 187 20.35 13.48 -11.84
CA VAL A 187 19.77 14.44 -10.87
C VAL A 187 20.19 14.09 -9.44
N THR A 188 20.13 12.83 -9.08
CA THR A 188 20.47 12.30 -7.74
C THR A 188 21.44 11.12 -7.83
N PRO A 189 22.63 11.29 -8.48
CA PRO A 189 23.58 10.22 -8.70
C PRO A 189 24.14 9.72 -7.36
N GLY A 190 24.20 8.39 -7.18
CA GLY A 190 24.79 7.78 -5.98
C GLY A 190 23.93 7.86 -4.73
N ALA A 191 22.69 8.39 -4.80
CA ALA A 191 21.77 8.47 -3.67
C ALA A 191 20.75 7.31 -3.62
N TYR A 192 20.76 6.43 -4.60
CA TYR A 192 19.92 5.22 -4.61
C TYR A 192 20.46 4.17 -3.64
N THR A 193 19.53 3.44 -2.98
CA THR A 193 19.87 2.46 -1.95
C THR A 193 18.90 1.28 -1.90
N SER A 194 19.44 0.08 -1.65
CA SER A 194 18.62 -1.10 -1.34
C SER A 194 17.89 -0.99 0.00
N ASP A 195 18.34 -0.08 0.86
CA ASP A 195 17.78 0.16 2.19
C ASP A 195 16.65 1.21 2.20
N TRP A 196 16.08 1.52 1.03
CA TRP A 196 15.04 2.53 0.85
C TRP A 196 13.87 2.37 1.83
N ARG A 197 13.50 1.13 2.15
CA ARG A 197 12.40 0.82 3.08
C ARG A 197 12.63 1.29 4.52
N PHE A 198 13.87 1.56 4.89
CA PHE A 198 14.21 2.09 6.22
C PHE A 198 14.31 3.62 6.25
N ASN A 199 14.12 4.26 5.12
CA ASN A 199 14.06 5.71 5.04
C ASN A 199 12.61 6.18 5.11
N SER A 200 12.35 7.22 5.90
CA SER A 200 11.07 7.90 5.87
C SER A 200 10.91 8.68 4.55
N VAL A 201 9.67 9.01 4.20
CA VAL A 201 9.39 9.88 3.05
C VAL A 201 10.05 11.25 3.21
N ALA A 202 10.15 11.76 4.45
CA ALA A 202 10.88 12.99 4.76
C ALA A 202 12.36 12.90 4.38
N GLN A 203 13.03 11.80 4.75
CA GLN A 203 14.43 11.56 4.37
C GLN A 203 14.59 11.43 2.86
N ALA A 204 13.66 10.76 2.19
CA ALA A 204 13.65 10.65 0.74
C ALA A 204 13.51 12.03 0.08
N ARG A 205 12.57 12.86 0.51
CA ARG A 205 12.37 14.22 -0.02
C ARG A 205 13.57 15.12 0.20
N ALA A 206 14.16 15.06 1.39
CA ALA A 206 15.42 15.76 1.67
C ALA A 206 16.57 15.30 0.75
N GLY A 207 16.52 14.07 0.22
CA GLY A 207 17.43 13.54 -0.80
C GLY A 207 17.02 13.86 -2.23
N GLY A 208 15.91 14.54 -2.47
CA GLY A 208 15.39 14.85 -3.81
C GLY A 208 14.61 13.71 -4.46
N PHE A 209 14.00 12.81 -3.66
CA PHE A 209 13.11 11.73 -4.10
C PHE A 209 11.67 12.01 -3.65
N ILE A 210 10.70 11.74 -4.51
CA ILE A 210 9.29 12.06 -4.21
C ILE A 210 8.70 11.10 -3.16
N THR A 211 9.13 9.84 -3.16
CA THR A 211 8.77 8.79 -2.19
C THR A 211 10.04 8.08 -1.71
N ASN A 212 9.95 7.32 -0.62
CA ASN A 212 11.06 6.48 -0.20
C ASN A 212 11.34 5.34 -1.20
N TYR A 213 10.30 4.80 -1.86
CA TYR A 213 10.46 3.77 -2.88
C TYR A 213 11.21 4.29 -4.12
N ALA A 214 11.08 5.56 -4.46
CA ALA A 214 11.87 6.20 -5.50
C ALA A 214 13.40 6.07 -5.28
N MET A 215 13.84 5.87 -4.04
CA MET A 215 15.26 5.65 -3.72
C MET A 215 15.77 4.27 -4.13
N ALA A 216 14.92 3.32 -4.52
CA ALA A 216 15.32 1.95 -4.87
C ALA A 216 16.18 1.90 -6.14
N SER A 217 15.83 2.65 -7.16
CA SER A 217 16.57 2.73 -8.42
C SER A 217 16.17 3.95 -9.25
N PRO A 218 16.98 4.37 -10.24
CA PRO A 218 16.59 5.43 -11.16
C PRO A 218 15.30 5.15 -11.94
N ASP A 219 15.01 3.88 -12.22
CA ASP A 219 13.83 3.47 -12.97
C ASP A 219 12.57 3.59 -12.09
N GLU A 220 12.66 3.19 -10.80
CA GLU A 220 11.57 3.39 -9.82
C GLU A 220 11.33 4.88 -9.56
N ASP A 221 12.39 5.67 -9.42
CA ASP A 221 12.31 7.11 -9.19
C ASP A 221 11.56 7.83 -10.33
N PHE A 222 11.85 7.44 -11.57
CA PHE A 222 11.20 8.05 -12.73
C PHE A 222 9.69 7.75 -12.76
N VAL A 223 9.29 6.51 -12.52
CA VAL A 223 7.87 6.13 -12.57
C VAL A 223 7.11 6.57 -11.32
N GLU A 224 7.75 6.64 -10.14
CA GLU A 224 7.19 7.23 -8.94
C GLU A 224 6.88 8.72 -9.13
N MET A 225 7.77 9.47 -9.81
CA MET A 225 7.48 10.86 -10.20
C MET A 225 6.23 10.94 -11.10
N ILE A 226 6.13 10.09 -12.14
CA ILE A 226 4.97 10.05 -13.04
C ILE A 226 3.70 9.76 -12.25
N ALA A 227 3.68 8.68 -11.48
CA ALA A 227 2.50 8.23 -10.74
C ALA A 227 2.05 9.27 -9.72
N THR A 228 2.99 9.81 -8.92
CA THR A 228 2.68 10.83 -7.93
C THR A 228 2.11 12.10 -8.58
N MET A 229 2.75 12.61 -9.62
CA MET A 229 2.28 13.82 -10.30
C MET A 229 0.89 13.65 -10.90
N LEU A 230 0.59 12.49 -11.54
CA LEU A 230 -0.72 12.24 -12.13
C LEU A 230 -1.82 12.06 -11.08
N ILE A 231 -1.53 11.28 -10.02
CA ILE A 231 -2.52 10.88 -9.03
C ILE A 231 -2.79 11.96 -7.98
N GLN A 232 -1.79 12.72 -7.61
CA GLN A 232 -1.99 13.85 -6.70
C GLN A 232 -2.52 15.11 -7.43
N GLY A 233 -2.36 15.15 -8.74
CA GLY A 233 -2.70 16.33 -9.53
C GLY A 233 -1.76 17.49 -9.25
N LYS A 234 -2.03 18.62 -9.88
CA LYS A 234 -1.19 19.80 -9.71
C LYS A 234 -1.21 20.33 -8.27
N GLU A 235 -2.39 20.46 -7.70
CA GLU A 235 -2.54 21.02 -6.35
C GLU A 235 -1.93 20.12 -5.28
N GLY A 236 -2.20 18.80 -5.33
CA GLY A 236 -1.64 17.85 -4.39
C GLY A 236 -0.12 17.71 -4.54
N TYR A 237 0.39 17.71 -5.76
CA TYR A 237 1.84 17.67 -6.00
C TYR A 237 2.53 18.96 -5.48
N GLU A 238 1.97 20.14 -5.73
CA GLU A 238 2.50 21.38 -5.19
C GLU A 238 2.45 21.40 -3.65
N ALA A 239 1.38 20.89 -3.05
CA ALA A 239 1.28 20.78 -1.60
C ALA A 239 2.36 19.84 -1.03
N ILE A 240 2.64 18.71 -1.70
CA ILE A 240 3.74 17.80 -1.34
C ILE A 240 5.09 18.52 -1.38
N LEU A 241 5.35 19.29 -2.43
CA LEU A 241 6.60 20.04 -2.54
C LEU A 241 6.71 21.17 -1.51
N ALA A 242 5.60 21.80 -1.14
CA ALA A 242 5.59 22.85 -0.13
C ALA A 242 5.95 22.35 1.29
N CYS A 243 5.84 21.04 1.54
CA CYS A 243 6.32 20.43 2.79
C CYS A 243 7.84 20.24 2.85
N GLU A 244 8.55 20.39 1.73
CA GLU A 244 10.01 20.34 1.72
C GLU A 244 10.56 21.77 1.88
N THR A 245 11.30 22.01 2.96
CA THR A 245 11.86 23.30 3.30
C THR A 245 13.26 23.54 2.73
N ASN A 246 13.94 22.48 2.34
CA ASN A 246 15.28 22.56 1.76
C ASN A 246 15.20 22.94 0.28
N SER A 247 15.66 24.15 -0.06
CA SER A 247 15.62 24.67 -1.42
C SER A 247 16.45 23.85 -2.42
N ALA A 248 17.53 23.20 -1.99
CA ALA A 248 18.33 22.32 -2.86
C ALA A 248 17.54 21.05 -3.19
N SER A 249 16.88 20.43 -2.23
CA SER A 249 16.01 19.26 -2.42
C SER A 249 14.83 19.59 -3.35
N LEU A 250 14.20 20.73 -3.14
CA LEU A 250 13.15 21.25 -4.03
C LEU A 250 13.65 21.40 -5.48
N ALA A 251 14.86 21.94 -5.67
CA ALA A 251 15.42 22.11 -7.01
C ALA A 251 15.67 20.76 -7.72
N LEU A 252 16.03 19.71 -6.97
CA LEU A 252 16.17 18.36 -7.52
C LEU A 252 14.82 17.78 -7.96
N LEU A 253 13.78 17.91 -7.12
CA LEU A 253 12.42 17.45 -7.46
C LEU A 253 11.86 18.19 -8.68
N ARG A 254 12.02 19.52 -8.74
CA ARG A 254 11.61 20.34 -9.89
C ARG A 254 12.35 19.97 -11.18
N LYS A 255 13.63 19.61 -11.08
CA LYS A 255 14.40 19.14 -12.24
C LYS A 255 13.88 17.79 -12.73
N LYS A 256 13.54 16.85 -11.82
CA LYS A 256 12.92 15.57 -12.16
C LYS A 256 11.56 15.77 -12.82
N GLU A 257 10.70 16.62 -12.26
CA GLU A 257 9.41 17.02 -12.84
C GLU A 257 9.59 17.50 -14.30
N ALA A 258 10.50 18.44 -14.54
CA ALA A 258 10.73 18.98 -15.87
C ALA A 258 11.14 17.87 -16.88
N LEU A 259 11.95 16.90 -16.43
CA LEU A 259 12.37 15.77 -17.27
C LEU A 259 11.24 14.79 -17.57
N VAL A 260 10.32 14.56 -16.63
CA VAL A 260 9.09 13.80 -16.86
C VAL A 260 8.20 14.49 -17.90
N VAL A 261 7.95 15.78 -17.74
CA VAL A 261 7.15 16.58 -18.70
C VAL A 261 7.79 16.56 -20.08
N GLN A 262 9.10 16.75 -20.16
CA GLN A 262 9.86 16.66 -21.41
C GLN A 262 9.69 15.29 -22.08
N TYR A 263 9.83 14.20 -21.31
CA TYR A 263 9.69 12.84 -21.82
C TYR A 263 8.34 12.59 -22.48
N TYR A 264 7.25 12.97 -21.83
CA TYR A 264 5.92 12.79 -22.41
C TYR A 264 5.70 13.60 -23.68
N ARG A 265 6.21 14.84 -23.71
CA ARG A 265 6.12 15.70 -24.88
C ARG A 265 6.92 15.16 -26.05
N GLU A 266 8.20 14.85 -25.84
CA GLU A 266 9.13 14.49 -26.91
C GLU A 266 8.91 13.06 -27.41
N SER A 267 8.60 12.10 -26.52
CA SER A 267 8.46 10.70 -26.87
C SER A 267 7.07 10.37 -27.40
N PHE A 268 6.03 11.04 -26.92
CA PHE A 268 4.65 10.65 -27.17
C PHE A 268 3.76 11.79 -27.69
N ASN A 269 4.30 13.01 -27.78
CA ASN A 269 3.54 14.21 -28.12
C ASN A 269 2.32 14.43 -27.20
N ILE A 270 2.47 14.12 -25.88
CA ILE A 270 1.47 14.31 -24.86
C ILE A 270 1.84 15.52 -24.01
N ASP A 271 0.91 16.45 -23.82
CA ASP A 271 1.01 17.45 -22.75
C ASP A 271 0.73 16.78 -21.40
N PHE A 272 1.78 16.67 -20.59
CA PHE A 272 1.70 15.98 -19.31
C PHE A 272 0.73 16.65 -18.32
N TYR A 273 0.69 17.98 -18.30
CA TYR A 273 -0.21 18.69 -17.38
C TYR A 273 -1.67 18.61 -17.84
N ALA A 274 -1.91 18.55 -19.14
CA ALA A 274 -3.24 18.25 -19.66
C ALA A 274 -3.67 16.81 -19.28
N LEU A 275 -2.74 15.84 -19.34
CA LEU A 275 -3.00 14.47 -18.90
C LEU A 275 -3.30 14.43 -17.38
N GLN A 276 -2.49 15.11 -16.57
CA GLN A 276 -2.70 15.25 -15.14
C GLN A 276 -4.10 15.80 -14.83
N THR A 277 -4.53 16.84 -15.54
CA THR A 277 -5.88 17.42 -15.39
C THR A 277 -6.96 16.39 -15.69
N LYS A 278 -6.86 15.65 -16.80
CA LYS A 278 -7.83 14.63 -17.19
C LYS A 278 -7.92 13.49 -16.18
N VAL A 279 -6.79 13.04 -15.65
CA VAL A 279 -6.73 12.03 -14.60
C VAL A 279 -7.44 12.52 -13.34
N GLN A 280 -7.20 13.77 -12.93
CA GLN A 280 -7.85 14.35 -11.76
C GLN A 280 -9.35 14.57 -11.95
N GLU A 281 -9.80 15.00 -13.13
CA GLU A 281 -11.22 15.08 -13.48
C GLU A 281 -11.91 13.72 -13.30
N ALA A 282 -11.27 12.66 -13.79
CA ALA A 282 -11.81 11.30 -13.67
C ALA A 282 -11.84 10.81 -12.20
N ILE A 283 -10.78 11.04 -11.41
CA ILE A 283 -10.77 10.70 -9.98
C ILE A 283 -11.86 11.46 -9.23
N ASN A 284 -12.03 12.77 -9.49
CA ASN A 284 -13.03 13.60 -8.84
C ASN A 284 -14.48 13.19 -9.16
N VAL A 285 -14.72 12.61 -10.33
CA VAL A 285 -16.04 12.06 -10.69
C VAL A 285 -16.32 10.76 -9.93
N ILE A 286 -15.32 9.91 -9.74
CA ILE A 286 -15.47 8.59 -9.09
C ILE A 286 -15.52 8.74 -7.58
N ALA A 287 -14.55 9.45 -7.02
CA ALA A 287 -14.35 9.66 -5.60
C ALA A 287 -14.01 11.14 -5.36
N PRO A 288 -15.01 12.01 -5.25
CA PRO A 288 -14.79 13.42 -5.00
C PRO A 288 -13.99 13.65 -3.72
N PRO A 289 -13.28 14.78 -3.61
CA PRO A 289 -12.63 15.15 -2.36
C PRO A 289 -13.62 15.14 -1.19
N GLY A 290 -13.19 14.62 -0.05
CA GLY A 290 -13.96 14.71 1.18
C GLY A 290 -14.03 16.15 1.70
N PRO A 291 -14.84 16.40 2.76
CA PRO A 291 -14.92 17.69 3.40
C PRO A 291 -13.55 18.14 3.95
N GLY A 292 -13.33 19.44 3.99
CA GLY A 292 -12.16 20.00 4.65
C GLY A 292 -12.25 19.89 6.18
N PRO A 293 -11.13 20.02 6.92
CA PRO A 293 -11.13 19.91 8.38
C PRO A 293 -12.13 20.82 9.10
N GLU A 294 -12.35 21.98 8.55
CA GLU A 294 -13.28 22.99 9.07
C GLU A 294 -14.77 22.66 8.88
N GLU A 295 -15.08 21.70 8.01
CA GLU A 295 -16.44 21.25 7.72
C GLU A 295 -16.84 19.99 8.53
N LEU A 296 -15.90 19.44 9.27
CA LEU A 296 -16.11 18.25 10.08
C LEU A 296 -16.58 18.60 11.50
N PRO A 297 -17.38 17.75 12.15
CA PRO A 297 -17.71 17.95 13.56
C PRO A 297 -16.43 17.87 14.41
N PRO A 298 -16.46 18.37 15.66
CA PRO A 298 -15.32 18.23 16.56
C PRO A 298 -14.89 16.76 16.67
N LEU A 299 -13.60 16.49 16.60
CA LEU A 299 -13.10 15.10 16.62
C LEU A 299 -13.53 14.34 17.89
N ALA A 300 -13.67 15.03 19.03
CA ALA A 300 -14.15 14.43 20.27
C ALA A 300 -15.61 13.93 20.20
N ASP A 301 -16.39 14.39 19.22
CA ASP A 301 -17.75 13.90 18.99
C ASP A 301 -17.73 12.62 18.11
N GLU A 302 -16.65 12.37 17.38
CA GLU A 302 -16.51 11.27 16.42
C GLU A 302 -15.65 10.11 16.92
N TRP A 303 -14.68 10.39 17.81
CA TRP A 303 -13.73 9.41 18.33
C TRP A 303 -13.69 9.39 19.85
N GLY A 304 -13.98 8.23 20.45
CA GLY A 304 -14.03 8.05 21.89
C GLY A 304 -14.45 6.64 22.29
N PHE A 305 -14.35 6.31 23.57
CA PHE A 305 -14.75 5.00 24.11
C PHE A 305 -16.25 4.72 23.92
N ASP A 306 -17.07 5.76 24.05
CA ASP A 306 -18.53 5.72 23.92
C ASP A 306 -19.03 6.10 22.52
N LYS A 307 -18.14 6.30 21.56
CA LYS A 307 -18.46 6.72 20.19
C LYS A 307 -18.55 5.54 19.23
N GLU A 308 -19.10 5.78 18.04
CA GLU A 308 -19.15 4.80 16.98
C GLU A 308 -17.74 4.37 16.53
N ASN A 309 -16.81 5.33 16.49
CA ASN A 309 -15.40 5.08 16.19
C ASN A 309 -14.59 5.04 17.49
N THR A 310 -14.01 3.89 17.79
CA THR A 310 -13.14 3.71 18.96
C THR A 310 -11.65 3.67 18.59
N THR A 311 -11.34 3.55 17.33
CA THR A 311 -10.01 3.22 16.83
C THR A 311 -9.53 4.25 15.81
N VAL A 312 -8.26 4.62 15.89
CA VAL A 312 -7.50 5.26 14.80
C VAL A 312 -6.53 4.22 14.23
N ARG A 313 -6.70 3.88 12.95
CA ARG A 313 -5.76 3.04 12.23
C ARG A 313 -4.74 3.90 11.50
N PHE A 314 -3.50 3.63 11.76
CA PHE A 314 -2.37 4.22 11.03
C PHE A 314 -1.98 3.28 9.89
N ASP A 315 -1.90 3.82 8.70
CA ASP A 315 -1.39 3.13 7.52
C ASP A 315 -0.15 3.89 7.02
N LEU A 316 0.99 3.35 7.31
CA LEU A 316 2.27 4.00 6.99
C LEU A 316 2.57 4.05 5.50
N THR A 317 1.87 3.26 4.69
CA THR A 317 1.97 3.34 3.23
C THR A 317 1.33 4.62 2.68
N MET A 318 0.39 5.19 3.44
CA MET A 318 -0.30 6.44 3.11
C MET A 318 0.34 7.68 3.76
N MET A 319 1.25 7.48 4.73
CA MET A 319 1.93 8.56 5.46
C MET A 319 3.08 9.13 4.63
N ASN A 320 2.75 10.04 3.74
CA ASN A 320 3.74 10.77 2.92
C ASN A 320 4.28 12.04 3.62
N GLU A 321 3.92 12.26 4.88
CA GLU A 321 4.27 13.48 5.59
C GLU A 321 5.60 13.34 6.34
N PRO A 322 6.51 14.32 6.19
CA PRO A 322 7.73 14.37 6.99
C PRO A 322 7.37 14.60 8.47
N SER A 323 7.60 13.61 9.32
CA SER A 323 7.31 13.74 10.74
C SER A 323 8.30 12.96 11.61
N GLU A 324 8.39 13.33 12.89
CA GLU A 324 9.11 12.54 13.89
C GLU A 324 8.59 11.10 13.94
N PHE A 325 7.28 10.95 13.80
CA PHE A 325 6.60 9.66 13.80
C PHE A 325 7.11 8.71 12.71
N SER A 326 7.20 9.19 11.46
CA SER A 326 7.71 8.39 10.34
C SER A 326 9.17 7.94 10.56
N ARG A 327 10.00 8.83 11.15
CA ARG A 327 11.39 8.49 11.50
C ARG A 327 11.47 7.42 12.58
N ARG A 328 10.61 7.49 13.60
CA ARG A 328 10.55 6.50 14.68
C ARG A 328 10.10 5.13 14.18
N PHE A 329 9.11 5.09 13.30
CA PHE A 329 8.73 3.83 12.65
C PHE A 329 9.88 3.24 11.83
N ALA A 330 10.54 4.06 11.00
CA ALA A 330 11.68 3.59 10.20
C ALA A 330 12.82 3.04 11.09
N GLN A 331 13.04 3.65 12.27
CA GLN A 331 14.00 3.15 13.26
C GLN A 331 13.58 1.78 13.79
N ASP A 332 12.34 1.64 14.26
CA ASP A 332 11.83 0.37 14.81
C ASP A 332 11.80 -0.72 13.75
N ASN A 333 11.37 -0.39 12.52
CA ASN A 333 11.34 -1.33 11.41
C ASN A 333 12.75 -1.85 11.05
N ARG A 334 13.80 -1.02 11.15
CA ARG A 334 15.17 -1.44 10.94
C ARG A 334 15.66 -2.39 12.05
N ILE A 335 15.35 -2.07 13.31
CA ILE A 335 15.76 -2.87 14.46
C ILE A 335 15.12 -4.25 14.41
N ILE A 336 13.81 -4.32 14.23
CA ILE A 336 13.07 -5.58 14.23
C ILE A 336 13.44 -6.45 13.03
N HIS A 337 13.68 -5.83 11.87
CA HIS A 337 14.14 -6.55 10.68
C HIS A 337 15.50 -7.22 10.90
N ASN A 338 16.45 -6.54 11.55
CA ASN A 338 17.75 -7.09 11.89
C ASN A 338 17.66 -8.25 12.90
N ALA A 339 16.59 -8.29 13.70
CA ALA A 339 16.31 -9.37 14.65
C ALA A 339 15.55 -10.57 14.00
N GLY A 340 15.27 -10.53 12.70
CA GLY A 340 14.60 -11.61 11.97
C GLY A 340 13.08 -11.53 11.95
N PHE A 341 12.50 -10.42 12.40
CA PHE A 341 11.05 -10.17 12.36
C PHE A 341 10.71 -9.05 11.40
N ALA A 342 9.41 -8.89 11.08
CA ALA A 342 8.91 -7.78 10.32
C ALA A 342 7.69 -7.14 11.01
N LEU A 343 7.68 -5.80 11.11
CA LEU A 343 6.51 -5.04 11.52
C LEU A 343 5.50 -4.95 10.37
N ASP A 344 4.21 -5.01 10.72
CA ASP A 344 3.17 -4.56 9.80
C ASP A 344 3.22 -3.03 9.67
N TYR A 345 2.90 -2.53 8.49
CA TYR A 345 2.77 -1.10 8.21
C TYR A 345 1.45 -0.51 8.72
N ASN A 346 0.54 -1.36 9.17
CA ASN A 346 -0.71 -0.98 9.83
C ASN A 346 -0.63 -1.26 11.32
N PHE A 347 -1.00 -0.27 12.12
CA PHE A 347 -1.17 -0.43 13.55
C PHE A 347 -2.33 0.45 14.03
N LYS A 348 -2.76 0.25 15.28
CA LYS A 348 -3.99 0.83 15.80
C LYS A 348 -3.75 1.50 17.13
N LEU A 349 -4.35 2.67 17.32
CA LEU A 349 -4.51 3.33 18.60
C LEU A 349 -6.01 3.32 18.92
N TYR A 350 -6.40 2.68 20.00
CA TYR A 350 -7.83 2.47 20.31
C TYR A 350 -8.11 2.62 21.79
N TYR A 351 -9.34 3.03 22.10
CA TYR A 351 -9.83 3.11 23.47
C TYR A 351 -10.10 1.73 24.03
N THR A 352 -9.49 1.39 25.18
CA THR A 352 -9.79 0.20 25.97
C THR A 352 -10.78 0.51 27.11
N SER A 353 -10.77 1.78 27.54
CA SER A 353 -11.74 2.34 28.48
C SER A 353 -11.87 3.85 28.22
N GLU A 354 -12.72 4.53 28.99
CA GLU A 354 -12.87 5.98 28.92
C GLU A 354 -11.52 6.71 29.18
N ASP A 355 -10.71 6.17 30.08
CA ASP A 355 -9.44 6.76 30.53
C ASP A 355 -8.19 6.02 30.06
N GLU A 356 -8.31 5.10 29.07
CA GLU A 356 -7.16 4.37 28.58
C GLU A 356 -7.19 4.17 27.07
N LEU A 357 -6.05 4.45 26.41
CA LEU A 357 -5.75 4.09 25.03
C LEU A 357 -4.72 2.96 24.97
N ALA A 358 -4.81 2.14 23.95
CA ALA A 358 -3.83 1.11 23.64
C ALA A 358 -3.28 1.27 22.22
N LEU A 359 -1.96 1.24 22.09
CA LEU A 359 -1.25 1.15 20.81
C LEU A 359 -0.98 -0.33 20.52
N LYS A 360 -1.54 -0.84 19.43
CA LYS A 360 -1.38 -2.22 18.98
C LYS A 360 -0.52 -2.26 17.73
N LEU A 361 0.62 -2.91 17.82
CA LEU A 361 1.52 -3.24 16.72
C LEU A 361 1.32 -4.70 16.31
N TYR A 362 1.53 -4.99 15.03
CA TYR A 362 1.53 -6.35 14.50
C TYR A 362 2.92 -6.66 13.94
N TYR A 363 3.42 -7.86 14.20
CA TYR A 363 4.71 -8.33 13.67
C TYR A 363 4.69 -9.84 13.46
N TYR A 364 5.62 -10.35 12.67
CA TYR A 364 5.76 -11.77 12.42
C TYR A 364 7.23 -12.17 12.25
N ASP A 365 7.55 -13.44 12.51
CA ASP A 365 8.86 -14.03 12.25
C ASP A 365 9.03 -14.22 10.73
N MET A 366 10.09 -13.65 10.14
CA MET A 366 10.36 -13.74 8.70
C MET A 366 10.76 -15.15 8.26
N SER A 367 11.18 -16.02 9.16
CA SER A 367 11.49 -17.42 8.89
C SER A 367 10.24 -18.31 8.87
N ASP A 368 9.11 -17.83 9.39
CA ASP A 368 7.84 -18.55 9.41
C ASP A 368 7.14 -18.40 8.05
N GLU A 369 7.05 -19.51 7.30
CA GLU A 369 6.35 -19.54 6.01
C GLU A 369 4.86 -19.20 6.12
N ALA A 370 4.24 -19.51 7.26
CA ALA A 370 2.83 -19.22 7.52
C ALA A 370 2.58 -17.77 7.90
N LYS A 371 3.63 -16.98 8.24
CA LYS A 371 3.56 -15.59 8.69
C LYS A 371 2.47 -15.36 9.74
N VAL A 372 2.54 -16.11 10.83
CA VAL A 372 1.60 -15.92 11.93
C VAL A 372 1.88 -14.59 12.61
N TYR A 373 0.93 -13.65 12.48
CA TYR A 373 1.03 -12.34 13.10
C TYR A 373 0.90 -12.44 14.62
N GLN A 374 1.86 -11.87 15.31
CA GLN A 374 1.83 -11.61 16.73
C GLN A 374 1.39 -10.17 16.97
N GLN A 375 0.86 -9.90 18.15
CA GLN A 375 0.42 -8.57 18.56
C GLN A 375 1.26 -8.12 19.75
N ALA A 376 1.65 -6.86 19.76
CA ALA A 376 2.27 -6.19 20.89
C ALA A 376 1.43 -4.97 21.24
N VAL A 377 1.00 -4.85 22.48
CA VAL A 377 0.06 -3.82 22.94
C VAL A 377 0.70 -3.01 24.06
N PHE A 378 0.78 -1.69 23.85
CA PHE A 378 1.24 -0.70 24.81
C PHE A 378 0.05 0.11 25.34
N TYR A 379 -0.04 0.34 26.64
CA TYR A 379 -1.17 0.99 27.29
C TYR A 379 -0.79 2.38 27.82
N TYR A 380 -1.73 3.34 27.72
CA TYR A 380 -1.56 4.72 28.16
C TYR A 380 -2.81 5.19 28.90
N PHE A 381 -2.64 5.62 30.17
CA PHE A 381 -3.67 6.37 30.86
C PHE A 381 -3.80 7.78 30.30
N LEU A 382 -5.04 8.25 30.20
CA LEU A 382 -5.37 9.58 29.68
C LEU A 382 -5.57 10.56 30.83
N ASN A 383 -4.80 11.63 30.82
CA ASN A 383 -5.08 12.79 31.68
C ASN A 383 -5.53 13.94 30.80
N ARG A 384 -6.81 14.31 30.87
CA ARG A 384 -7.41 15.34 30.03
C ARG A 384 -7.32 16.69 30.72
N HIS A 385 -6.97 17.73 29.96
CA HIS A 385 -6.85 19.11 30.42
C HIS A 385 -8.01 19.96 29.89
N ASP A 386 -8.33 21.07 30.63
CA ASP A 386 -9.41 21.98 30.28
C ASP A 386 -9.19 22.71 28.94
N ASP A 387 -7.95 22.77 28.45
CA ASP A 387 -7.59 23.35 27.16
C ASP A 387 -7.75 22.41 25.98
N GLY A 388 -8.26 21.20 26.23
CA GLY A 388 -8.49 20.15 25.24
C GLY A 388 -7.23 19.34 24.86
N THR A 389 -6.14 19.49 25.61
CA THR A 389 -4.98 18.62 25.49
C THR A 389 -5.11 17.38 26.36
N ILE A 390 -4.34 16.33 26.03
CA ILE A 390 -4.40 15.03 26.68
C ILE A 390 -2.98 14.51 26.88
N ASP A 391 -2.61 14.17 28.12
CA ASP A 391 -1.38 13.44 28.38
C ASP A 391 -1.61 11.96 28.15
N LEU A 392 -0.70 11.32 27.43
CA LEU A 392 -0.63 9.87 27.28
C LEU A 392 0.41 9.32 28.25
N LEU A 393 -0.03 8.89 29.44
CA LEU A 393 0.84 8.40 30.49
C LEU A 393 1.05 6.90 30.31
N PHE A 394 2.24 6.50 29.93
CA PHE A 394 2.56 5.10 29.69
C PHE A 394 2.36 4.25 30.96
N SER A 395 1.50 3.25 30.87
CA SER A 395 1.12 2.37 32.00
C SER A 395 1.72 0.97 31.92
N GLY A 396 2.31 0.60 30.78
CA GLY A 396 2.91 -0.73 30.58
C GLY A 396 2.60 -1.32 29.21
N GLY A 397 2.93 -2.58 29.04
CA GLY A 397 2.67 -3.35 27.82
C GLY A 397 2.39 -4.81 28.14
N ASP A 398 1.82 -5.53 27.18
CA ASP A 398 1.72 -6.99 27.24
C ASP A 398 3.12 -7.65 27.13
N ASP A 399 3.18 -8.98 27.23
CA ASP A 399 4.48 -9.71 27.17
C ASP A 399 5.22 -9.47 25.86
N ASN A 400 4.50 -9.39 24.74
CA ASN A 400 5.10 -9.12 23.44
C ASN A 400 5.61 -7.68 23.33
N ALA A 401 4.87 -6.70 23.82
CA ALA A 401 5.31 -5.31 23.87
C ALA A 401 6.56 -5.14 24.72
N ASN A 402 6.61 -5.84 25.88
CA ASN A 402 7.78 -5.87 26.74
C ASN A 402 8.98 -6.52 26.05
N TYR A 403 8.78 -7.63 25.34
CA TYR A 403 9.81 -8.28 24.54
C TYR A 403 10.35 -7.34 23.44
N LEU A 404 9.47 -6.71 22.65
CA LEU A 404 9.89 -5.78 21.61
C LEU A 404 10.69 -4.61 22.18
N ASN A 405 10.19 -3.99 23.25
CA ASN A 405 10.78 -2.79 23.81
C ASN A 405 12.09 -3.06 24.57
N ASN A 406 12.10 -4.09 25.44
CA ASN A 406 13.19 -4.31 26.40
C ASN A 406 14.27 -5.25 25.85
N ASP A 407 13.89 -6.28 25.08
CA ASP A 407 14.83 -7.29 24.60
C ASP A 407 15.35 -6.97 23.20
N LEU A 408 14.50 -6.43 22.31
CA LEU A 408 14.87 -6.09 20.94
C LEU A 408 15.23 -4.62 20.75
N GLY A 409 14.81 -3.73 21.66
CA GLY A 409 15.02 -2.29 21.52
C GLY A 409 14.06 -1.62 20.50
N VAL A 410 12.95 -2.27 20.18
CA VAL A 410 11.89 -1.76 19.30
C VAL A 410 10.90 -0.96 20.14
N GLY A 411 11.22 0.28 20.42
CA GLY A 411 10.44 1.12 21.32
C GLY A 411 10.32 2.58 20.88
N ALA A 412 10.81 2.93 19.70
CA ALA A 412 10.80 4.31 19.24
C ALA A 412 9.37 4.82 18.96
N LEU A 413 8.47 3.98 18.43
CA LEU A 413 7.05 4.29 18.27
C LEU A 413 6.34 4.45 19.61
N ASN A 414 6.56 3.54 20.56
CA ASN A 414 6.05 3.69 21.92
C ASN A 414 6.53 5.02 22.52
N ALA A 415 7.81 5.36 22.40
CA ALA A 415 8.37 6.61 22.91
C ALA A 415 7.84 7.87 22.23
N PHE A 416 7.22 7.75 21.05
CA PHE A 416 6.53 8.88 20.44
C PHE A 416 5.27 9.28 21.21
N PHE A 417 4.56 8.31 21.76
CA PHE A 417 3.32 8.52 22.50
C PHE A 417 3.52 8.63 24.01
N ALA A 418 4.48 7.88 24.56
CA ALA A 418 4.64 7.68 26.00
C ALA A 418 5.02 8.98 26.74
N ASN A 419 4.26 9.28 27.81
CA ASN A 419 4.50 10.39 28.73
C ASN A 419 4.59 11.75 28.03
N ARG A 420 3.72 11.96 27.05
CA ARG A 420 3.71 13.15 26.21
C ARG A 420 2.29 13.71 26.09
N THR A 421 2.18 15.01 25.97
CA THR A 421 0.91 15.73 25.81
C THR A 421 0.57 15.90 24.34
N PHE A 422 -0.66 15.62 23.97
CA PHE A 422 -1.17 15.73 22.62
C PHE A 422 -2.41 16.61 22.56
N ARG A 423 -2.62 17.20 21.37
CA ARG A 423 -3.92 17.70 20.92
C ARG A 423 -4.40 16.79 19.79
N PHE A 424 -5.61 16.28 19.93
CA PHE A 424 -6.25 15.50 18.86
C PHE A 424 -7.16 16.41 18.05
N ASN A 425 -7.00 16.41 16.74
CA ASN A 425 -7.82 17.22 15.84
C ASN A 425 -7.78 16.63 14.44
N TRP A 426 -8.68 17.09 13.58
CA TRP A 426 -8.58 16.80 12.16
C TRP A 426 -7.32 17.44 11.57
N VAL A 427 -6.74 16.76 10.58
CA VAL A 427 -5.57 17.23 9.85
C VAL A 427 -5.80 17.08 8.35
N LYS A 428 -5.38 18.09 7.61
CA LYS A 428 -5.22 18.00 6.16
C LYS A 428 -3.73 17.77 5.87
N THR A 429 -3.44 16.64 5.24
CA THR A 429 -2.06 16.27 4.91
C THR A 429 -1.50 17.08 3.74
N CYS A 430 -0.21 16.94 3.46
CA CYS A 430 0.41 17.56 2.27
C CYS A 430 -0.20 17.03 0.96
N SER A 431 -0.75 15.81 0.94
CA SER A 431 -1.49 15.28 -0.22
C SER A 431 -2.89 15.86 -0.38
N GLY A 432 -3.40 16.57 0.64
CA GLY A 432 -4.72 17.21 0.65
C GLY A 432 -5.82 16.35 1.27
N ASP A 433 -5.51 15.11 1.70
CA ASP A 433 -6.45 14.22 2.37
C ASP A 433 -6.68 14.65 3.82
N VAL A 434 -7.86 14.30 4.37
CA VAL A 434 -8.23 14.64 5.74
C VAL A 434 -8.22 13.38 6.61
N PHE A 435 -7.53 13.46 7.76
CA PHE A 435 -7.34 12.38 8.71
C PHE A 435 -7.53 12.84 10.14
N VAL A 436 -7.48 11.92 11.09
CA VAL A 436 -7.28 12.23 12.51
C VAL A 436 -5.81 12.54 12.74
N GLY A 437 -5.50 13.72 13.19
CA GLY A 437 -4.16 14.17 13.57
C GLY A 437 -3.94 14.10 15.07
N LEU A 438 -2.79 13.57 15.47
CA LEU A 438 -2.31 13.57 16.84
C LEU A 438 -1.09 14.49 16.92
N TYR A 439 -1.29 15.66 17.47
CA TYR A 439 -0.30 16.75 17.52
C TYR A 439 0.41 16.75 18.88
N PRO A 440 1.70 16.37 18.94
CA PRO A 440 2.47 16.54 20.17
C PRO A 440 2.56 18.03 20.51
N GLN A 441 2.29 18.41 21.77
CA GLN A 441 2.24 19.82 22.14
C GLN A 441 3.60 20.48 22.15
N ASP A 442 4.66 19.72 22.40
CA ASP A 442 6.06 20.16 22.38
C ASP A 442 6.63 20.37 20.97
N SER A 443 6.00 19.78 19.94
CA SER A 443 6.42 19.86 18.54
C SER A 443 5.24 19.54 17.59
N PRO A 444 4.24 20.45 17.47
CA PRO A 444 3.02 20.19 16.71
C PRO A 444 3.26 19.90 15.22
N GLU A 445 4.37 20.34 14.66
CA GLU A 445 4.80 20.06 13.29
C GLU A 445 5.16 18.58 13.08
N ASN A 446 5.44 17.83 14.14
CA ASN A 446 5.79 16.42 14.11
C ASN A 446 4.59 15.50 14.42
N PHE A 447 3.42 15.85 13.93
CA PHE A 447 2.20 15.11 14.16
C PHE A 447 2.20 13.71 13.48
N SER A 448 1.36 12.84 13.99
CA SER A 448 0.96 11.59 13.32
C SER A 448 -0.50 11.66 12.90
N PHE A 449 -0.90 10.84 11.95
CA PHE A 449 -2.28 10.82 11.49
C PHE A 449 -2.75 9.43 11.09
N GLY A 450 -4.06 9.21 11.14
CA GLY A 450 -4.67 7.95 10.80
C GLY A 450 -6.15 8.08 10.43
N VAL A 451 -6.76 6.96 10.10
CA VAL A 451 -8.17 6.86 9.70
C VAL A 451 -8.99 6.36 10.87
N LEU A 452 -10.19 6.93 11.09
CA LEU A 452 -11.15 6.42 12.06
C LEU A 452 -11.68 5.05 11.65
N GLU A 453 -11.77 4.16 12.63
CA GLU A 453 -12.41 2.84 12.50
C GLU A 453 -13.32 2.58 13.70
N LYS A 454 -14.37 1.77 13.46
CA LYS A 454 -15.29 1.29 14.52
C LYS A 454 -14.60 0.34 15.48
#